data_d2d3f03aa15d5b222b580a35531cf5d0
#
_entry.id   d2d3f03aa15d5b222b580a35531cf5d0
#
_cell.length_a   1.000
_cell.length_b   1.000
_cell.length_c   1.000
_cell.angle_alpha   90.00
_cell.angle_beta   90.00
_cell.angle_gamma   90.00
#
_symmetry.space_group_name_H-M   'P 1'
#
loop_
_entity.id
_entity.type
_entity.pdbx_description
1 polymer ?
#
loop_
_entity_poly.entity_id
_entity_poly.type
_entity_poly.pdbx_seq_one_letter_code
_entity_poly.pdbx_strand_id
1 'polypeptide(L)'
;MKIRLIFITVLTVVQFHLNAQSKIEKWSVFELKLNKSETKNVNDQIHLSAKFFYETDTVSIKGFYDGNGEYKIRFMPYRVGTWNYIIQSNQKTMIRKGHFNCVEPSGNNHGPVQVTDTFNFSYSDGKPYYPLGTTIYRWLEQKDSIQMQTIETLKNSPFNKVRFKILG
;
A
#
# COMPACT_ATOMS: atom_id res chain seq x y z
N MET A 1 0.98 -44.21 57.20
CA MET A 1 1.71 -43.63 56.05
C MET A 1 0.67 -43.17 55.00
N LYS A 2 0.37 -41.83 54.95
CA LYS A 2 -0.70 -41.30 54.08
C LYS A 2 -0.06 -40.77 52.80
N ILE A 3 -0.34 -41.41 51.67
CA ILE A 3 0.09 -41.00 50.34
C ILE A 3 -0.82 -39.88 49.88
N ARG A 4 -0.29 -38.65 49.73
CA ARG A 4 -1.02 -37.55 49.11
C ARG A 4 -0.79 -37.59 47.60
N LEU A 5 -1.86 -37.88 46.88
CA LEU A 5 -1.90 -37.77 45.40
C LEU A 5 -1.95 -36.28 45.04
N ILE A 6 -0.93 -35.78 44.37
CA ILE A 6 -0.90 -34.42 43.78
C ILE A 6 -1.41 -34.55 42.36
N PHE A 7 -2.62 -34.02 42.11
CA PHE A 7 -3.16 -33.84 40.77
C PHE A 7 -2.51 -32.59 40.15
N ILE A 8 -1.62 -32.80 39.21
CA ILE A 8 -1.07 -31.72 38.36
C ILE A 8 -2.06 -31.53 37.19
N THR A 9 -2.87 -30.48 37.23
CA THR A 9 -3.71 -30.06 36.13
C THR A 9 -2.84 -29.32 35.11
N VAL A 10 -2.53 -29.97 34.00
CA VAL A 10 -1.84 -29.34 32.87
C VAL A 10 -2.87 -28.46 32.12
N LEU A 11 -2.79 -27.16 32.36
CA LEU A 11 -3.58 -26.15 31.64
C LEU A 11 -2.95 -25.94 30.24
N THR A 12 -3.48 -26.63 29.22
CA THR A 12 -3.11 -26.41 27.83
C THR A 12 -3.66 -25.05 27.38
N VAL A 13 -2.81 -24.03 27.35
CA VAL A 13 -3.12 -22.72 26.75
C VAL A 13 -3.12 -22.90 25.24
N VAL A 14 -4.29 -23.03 24.65
CA VAL A 14 -4.46 -22.98 23.18
C VAL A 14 -4.26 -21.51 22.77
N GLN A 15 -3.08 -21.19 22.24
CA GLN A 15 -2.81 -19.88 21.66
C GLN A 15 -3.56 -19.79 20.32
N PHE A 16 -4.71 -19.13 20.33
CA PHE A 16 -5.35 -18.68 19.10
C PHE A 16 -4.47 -17.55 18.51
N HIS A 17 -3.68 -17.89 17.50
CA HIS A 17 -3.08 -16.87 16.66
C HIS A 17 -4.22 -16.22 15.85
N LEU A 18 -4.77 -15.15 16.37
CA LEU A 18 -5.60 -14.22 15.60
C LEU A 18 -4.69 -13.62 14.54
N ASN A 19 -4.68 -14.20 13.36
CA ASN A 19 -4.16 -13.54 12.18
C ASN A 19 -5.02 -12.29 11.96
N ALA A 20 -4.53 -11.14 12.42
CA ALA A 20 -5.18 -9.86 12.15
C ALA A 20 -5.21 -9.69 10.63
N GLN A 21 -6.35 -9.99 10.04
CA GLN A 21 -6.59 -9.78 8.63
C GLN A 21 -6.45 -8.27 8.37
N SER A 22 -5.48 -7.88 7.54
CA SER A 22 -5.28 -6.48 7.21
C SER A 22 -6.52 -5.92 6.51
N LYS A 23 -7.11 -4.89 7.11
CA LYS A 23 -8.24 -4.15 6.53
C LYS A 23 -7.69 -2.95 5.78
N ILE A 24 -8.10 -2.78 4.55
CA ILE A 24 -7.70 -1.67 3.68
C ILE A 24 -8.97 -1.06 3.12
N GLU A 25 -9.08 0.25 3.17
CA GLU A 25 -10.21 0.93 2.54
C GLU A 25 -10.12 0.82 1.00
N LYS A 26 -11.26 0.70 0.38
CA LYS A 26 -11.40 0.88 -1.07
C LYS A 26 -10.74 2.21 -1.47
N TRP A 27 -9.95 2.19 -2.55
CA TRP A 27 -9.15 3.31 -3.06
C TRP A 27 -7.97 3.75 -2.18
N SER A 28 -7.70 3.08 -1.08
CA SER A 28 -6.44 3.25 -0.35
C SER A 28 -5.35 2.34 -0.87
N VAL A 29 -4.11 2.62 -0.54
CA VAL A 29 -2.96 1.84 -1.02
C VAL A 29 -2.73 0.64 -0.09
N PHE A 30 -2.88 -0.57 -0.63
CA PHE A 30 -2.34 -1.78 -0.03
C PHE A 30 -0.88 -1.93 -0.44
N GLU A 31 0.03 -1.98 0.52
CA GLU A 31 1.47 -2.10 0.27
C GLU A 31 2.01 -3.41 0.83
N LEU A 32 2.71 -4.16 -0.02
CA LEU A 32 3.48 -5.33 0.35
C LEU A 32 4.96 -4.96 0.40
N LYS A 33 5.61 -5.25 1.52
CA LYS A 33 7.06 -5.06 1.73
C LYS A 33 7.76 -6.40 1.75
N LEU A 34 8.84 -6.49 1.00
CA LEU A 34 9.68 -7.67 0.88
C LEU A 34 11.13 -7.25 1.03
N ASN A 35 11.83 -7.89 1.94
CA ASN A 35 13.24 -7.64 2.15
C ASN A 35 14.07 -8.73 1.49
N LYS A 36 15.12 -8.32 0.78
CA LYS A 36 16.20 -9.22 0.37
C LYS A 36 17.32 -9.09 1.39
N SER A 37 17.75 -10.22 1.97
CA SER A 37 19.02 -10.26 2.69
C SER A 37 20.12 -9.86 1.71
N GLU A 38 20.95 -8.89 2.07
CA GLU A 38 22.00 -8.35 1.20
C GLU A 38 22.94 -9.45 0.71
N THR A 39 22.82 -9.80 -0.56
CA THR A 39 23.91 -10.46 -1.30
C THR A 39 24.63 -9.38 -2.11
N LYS A 40 25.93 -9.40 -2.10
CA LYS A 40 26.87 -8.40 -2.64
C LYS A 40 26.71 -7.98 -4.11
N ASN A 41 25.79 -8.56 -4.86
CA ASN A 41 25.55 -8.22 -6.26
C ASN A 41 24.21 -7.48 -6.42
N VAL A 42 24.27 -6.16 -6.34
CA VAL A 42 23.15 -5.23 -6.64
C VAL A 42 22.67 -5.34 -8.10
N ASN A 43 23.44 -5.99 -8.96
CA ASN A 43 23.15 -6.13 -10.41
C ASN A 43 22.19 -7.26 -10.78
N ASP A 44 21.81 -8.12 -9.87
CA ASP A 44 20.76 -9.09 -10.15
C ASP A 44 19.43 -8.36 -10.21
N GLN A 45 18.97 -8.07 -11.42
CA GLN A 45 17.65 -7.49 -11.66
C GLN A 45 16.59 -8.39 -11.03
N ILE A 46 16.07 -7.95 -9.88
CA ILE A 46 14.97 -8.67 -9.25
C ILE A 46 13.69 -8.31 -9.99
N HIS A 47 13.14 -9.33 -10.64
CA HIS A 47 11.81 -9.24 -11.22
C HIS A 47 10.78 -9.57 -10.14
N LEU A 48 10.03 -8.58 -9.71
CA LEU A 48 8.99 -8.70 -8.72
C LEU A 48 7.66 -8.24 -9.29
N SER A 49 6.63 -9.06 -9.10
CA SER A 49 5.27 -8.71 -9.48
C SER A 49 4.28 -9.40 -8.54
N ALA A 50 3.05 -8.93 -8.52
CA ALA A 50 1.95 -9.66 -7.89
C ALA A 50 0.73 -9.67 -8.80
N LYS A 51 -0.04 -10.75 -8.69
CA LYS A 51 -1.38 -10.84 -9.24
C LYS A 51 -2.36 -10.75 -8.08
N PHE A 52 -3.32 -9.84 -8.21
CA PHE A 52 -4.42 -9.64 -7.28
C PHE A 52 -5.70 -10.18 -7.91
N PHE A 53 -6.48 -10.91 -7.11
CA PHE A 53 -7.69 -11.59 -7.58
C PHE A 53 -8.88 -11.18 -6.72
N TYR A 54 -9.97 -10.80 -7.38
CA TYR A 54 -11.26 -10.57 -6.78
C TYR A 54 -12.32 -11.16 -7.71
N GLU A 55 -13.00 -12.24 -7.28
CA GLU A 55 -13.93 -12.98 -8.13
C GLU A 55 -13.29 -13.35 -9.48
N THR A 56 -13.81 -12.78 -10.59
CA THR A 56 -13.28 -12.97 -11.95
C THR A 56 -12.21 -11.97 -12.34
N ASP A 57 -12.04 -10.90 -11.56
CA ASP A 57 -11.08 -9.85 -11.86
C ASP A 57 -9.65 -10.28 -11.50
N THR A 58 -8.71 -10.00 -12.38
CA THR A 58 -7.29 -10.21 -12.13
C THR A 58 -6.49 -8.98 -12.53
N VAL A 59 -5.70 -8.46 -11.59
CA VAL A 59 -4.83 -7.29 -11.80
C VAL A 59 -3.39 -7.68 -11.54
N SER A 60 -2.51 -7.40 -12.51
CA SER A 60 -1.07 -7.66 -12.39
C SER A 60 -0.32 -6.35 -12.12
N ILE A 61 0.46 -6.29 -11.05
CA ILE A 61 1.24 -5.12 -10.65
C ILE A 61 2.71 -5.49 -10.57
N LYS A 62 3.58 -4.66 -11.15
CA LYS A 62 5.03 -4.78 -10.99
C LYS A 62 5.46 -4.17 -9.66
N GLY A 63 6.39 -4.84 -8.98
CA GLY A 63 7.07 -4.29 -7.82
C GLY A 63 8.23 -3.39 -8.23
N PHE A 64 8.77 -2.66 -7.26
CA PHE A 64 9.91 -1.77 -7.43
C PHE A 64 10.84 -1.86 -6.22
N TYR A 65 12.08 -1.46 -6.43
CA TYR A 65 13.08 -1.33 -5.37
C TYR A 65 12.94 0.04 -4.69
N ASP A 66 12.88 0.05 -3.37
CA ASP A 66 12.69 1.27 -2.55
C ASP A 66 13.94 1.65 -1.74
N GLY A 67 15.09 1.03 -2.05
CA GLY A 67 16.34 1.25 -1.32
C GLY A 67 16.57 0.25 -0.18
N ASN A 68 17.77 0.23 0.37
CA ASN A 68 18.17 -0.57 1.55
C ASN A 68 17.76 -2.05 1.53
N GLY A 69 17.72 -2.68 0.33
CA GLY A 69 17.29 -4.08 0.19
C GLY A 69 15.77 -4.28 0.27
N GLU A 70 14.97 -3.21 0.37
CA GLU A 70 13.51 -3.29 0.41
C GLU A 70 12.91 -3.19 -1.00
N TYR A 71 11.97 -4.08 -1.28
CA TYR A 71 11.14 -4.10 -2.50
C TYR A 71 9.70 -3.93 -2.12
N LYS A 72 8.95 -3.17 -2.91
CA LYS A 72 7.53 -2.87 -2.64
C LYS A 72 6.65 -3.22 -3.82
N ILE A 73 5.42 -3.63 -3.50
CA ILE A 73 4.32 -3.74 -4.44
C ILE A 73 3.17 -2.92 -3.87
N ARG A 74 2.63 -1.98 -4.65
CA ARG A 74 1.50 -1.15 -4.25
C ARG A 74 0.30 -1.45 -5.13
N PHE A 75 -0.83 -1.69 -4.50
CA PHE A 75 -2.10 -1.95 -5.16
C PHE A 75 -3.20 -1.12 -4.52
N MET A 76 -4.08 -0.57 -5.33
CA MET A 76 -5.25 0.18 -4.87
C MET A 76 -6.50 -0.64 -5.19
N PRO A 77 -7.14 -1.28 -4.20
CA PRO A 77 -8.35 -2.06 -4.42
C PRO A 77 -9.52 -1.13 -4.76
N TYR A 78 -10.30 -1.53 -5.75
CA TYR A 78 -11.44 -0.76 -6.26
C TYR A 78 -12.79 -1.45 -6.02
N ARG A 79 -12.79 -2.60 -5.35
CA ARG A 79 -13.99 -3.33 -4.93
C ARG A 79 -13.88 -3.75 -3.47
N VAL A 80 -14.96 -3.62 -2.74
CA VAL A 80 -15.08 -4.09 -1.34
C VAL A 80 -15.20 -5.60 -1.31
N GLY A 81 -14.53 -6.24 -0.36
CA GLY A 81 -14.52 -7.68 -0.18
C GLY A 81 -13.09 -8.23 -0.04
N THR A 82 -12.97 -9.55 -0.11
CA THR A 82 -11.69 -10.23 0.07
C THR A 82 -10.92 -10.30 -1.24
N TRP A 83 -9.75 -9.67 -1.25
CA TRP A 83 -8.77 -9.75 -2.32
C TRP A 83 -7.71 -10.79 -1.97
N ASN A 84 -7.45 -11.71 -2.89
CA ASN A 84 -6.33 -12.64 -2.78
C ASN A 84 -5.17 -12.15 -3.64
N TYR A 85 -3.94 -12.49 -3.27
CA TYR A 85 -2.78 -12.15 -4.08
C TYR A 85 -1.74 -13.26 -4.11
N ILE A 86 -0.97 -13.31 -5.20
CA ILE A 86 0.19 -14.17 -5.38
C ILE A 86 1.35 -13.30 -5.84
N ILE A 87 2.44 -13.28 -5.06
CA ILE A 87 3.68 -12.61 -5.43
C ILE A 87 4.52 -13.59 -6.24
N GLN A 88 5.03 -13.10 -7.36
CA GLN A 88 5.93 -13.81 -8.27
C GLN A 88 7.27 -13.09 -8.32
N SER A 89 8.35 -13.83 -8.25
CA SER A 89 9.71 -13.29 -8.33
C SER A 89 10.66 -14.35 -8.89
N ASN A 90 11.76 -13.90 -9.51
CA ASN A 90 12.91 -14.73 -9.80
C ASN A 90 13.70 -15.11 -8.55
N GLN A 91 13.40 -14.51 -7.39
CA GLN A 91 13.93 -14.87 -6.07
C GLN A 91 12.89 -15.71 -5.32
N LYS A 92 13.17 -17.00 -5.12
CA LYS A 92 12.24 -17.97 -4.48
C LYS A 92 11.78 -17.51 -3.09
N THR A 93 12.65 -16.86 -2.31
CA THR A 93 12.36 -16.36 -0.95
C THR A 93 11.31 -15.23 -0.93
N MET A 94 11.04 -14.60 -2.06
CA MET A 94 10.04 -13.53 -2.20
C MET A 94 8.68 -14.03 -2.68
N ILE A 95 8.56 -15.30 -3.09
CA ILE A 95 7.29 -15.87 -3.56
C ILE A 95 6.37 -16.10 -2.36
N ARG A 96 5.23 -15.43 -2.33
CA ARG A 96 4.22 -15.51 -1.26
C ARG A 96 2.82 -15.42 -1.84
N LYS A 97 1.88 -15.95 -1.09
CA LYS A 97 0.45 -15.77 -1.33
C LYS A 97 -0.22 -15.27 -0.06
N GLY A 98 -1.28 -14.54 -0.19
CA GLY A 98 -2.04 -14.02 0.94
C GLY A 98 -3.34 -13.40 0.49
N HIS A 99 -4.02 -12.76 1.44
CA HIS A 99 -5.25 -12.05 1.20
C HIS A 99 -5.36 -10.85 2.14
N PHE A 100 -6.23 -9.93 1.81
CA PHE A 100 -6.64 -8.82 2.67
C PHE A 100 -8.13 -8.53 2.44
N ASN A 101 -8.73 -7.83 3.38
CA ASN A 101 -10.13 -7.43 3.27
C ASN A 101 -10.22 -5.95 2.91
N CYS A 102 -10.78 -5.66 1.74
CA CYS A 102 -11.12 -4.30 1.34
C CYS A 102 -12.47 -3.92 1.95
N VAL A 103 -12.50 -2.80 2.66
CA VAL A 103 -13.70 -2.27 3.29
C VAL A 103 -14.16 -0.99 2.60
N GLU A 104 -15.37 -0.53 2.90
CA GLU A 104 -15.88 0.75 2.38
C GLU A 104 -14.96 1.90 2.78
N PRO A 105 -14.80 2.91 1.90
CA PRO A 105 -14.01 4.09 2.20
C PRO A 105 -14.69 4.94 3.26
N SER A 106 -13.90 5.58 4.11
CA SER A 106 -14.37 6.46 5.17
C SER A 106 -13.97 7.92 4.95
N GLY A 107 -14.71 8.83 5.58
CA GLY A 107 -14.37 10.24 5.68
C GLY A 107 -14.14 10.93 4.34
N ASN A 108 -12.90 11.34 4.07
CA ASN A 108 -12.50 12.09 2.88
C ASN A 108 -11.90 11.22 1.77
N ASN A 109 -11.99 9.91 1.87
CA ASN A 109 -11.51 9.01 0.84
C ASN A 109 -12.57 8.86 -0.27
N HIS A 110 -12.55 9.77 -1.21
CA HIS A 110 -13.49 9.83 -2.36
C HIS A 110 -13.02 9.02 -3.57
N GLY A 111 -11.86 8.37 -3.44
CA GLY A 111 -11.21 7.64 -4.54
C GLY A 111 -10.51 8.55 -5.56
N PRO A 112 -9.94 7.95 -6.62
CA PRO A 112 -9.24 8.70 -7.65
C PRO A 112 -10.16 9.64 -8.44
N VAL A 113 -9.56 10.74 -8.90
CA VAL A 113 -10.22 11.68 -9.79
C VAL A 113 -10.29 11.09 -11.20
N GLN A 114 -11.44 11.23 -11.83
CA GLN A 114 -11.71 10.79 -13.18
C GLN A 114 -12.36 11.89 -14.01
N VAL A 115 -12.27 11.78 -15.32
CA VAL A 115 -13.02 12.66 -16.23
C VAL A 115 -14.48 12.25 -16.19
N THR A 116 -15.35 13.21 -15.91
CA THR A 116 -16.82 13.06 -15.97
C THR A 116 -17.33 14.00 -17.04
N ASP A 117 -18.09 13.50 -17.97
CA ASP A 117 -18.47 14.22 -19.17
C ASP A 117 -17.23 14.70 -19.98
N THR A 118 -17.42 15.67 -20.88
CA THR A 118 -16.32 16.13 -21.74
C THR A 118 -15.36 17.09 -21.03
N PHE A 119 -15.82 17.85 -20.03
CA PHE A 119 -15.08 18.98 -19.47
C PHE A 119 -14.98 18.99 -17.95
N ASN A 120 -15.59 18.04 -17.27
CA ASN A 120 -15.66 18.01 -15.82
C ASN A 120 -14.85 16.87 -15.22
N PHE A 121 -14.48 17.05 -13.95
CA PHE A 121 -13.82 16.02 -13.14
C PHE A 121 -14.68 15.67 -11.95
N SER A 122 -14.68 14.40 -11.57
CA SER A 122 -15.27 13.93 -10.33
C SER A 122 -14.34 12.94 -9.64
N TYR A 123 -14.54 12.75 -8.36
CA TYR A 123 -14.01 11.59 -7.66
C TYR A 123 -14.76 10.31 -8.05
N SER A 124 -14.18 9.15 -7.74
CA SER A 124 -14.79 7.86 -8.05
C SER A 124 -16.10 7.59 -7.30
N ASP A 125 -16.38 8.31 -6.22
CA ASP A 125 -17.66 8.29 -5.51
C ASP A 125 -18.73 9.24 -6.13
N GLY A 126 -18.39 9.94 -7.21
CA GLY A 126 -19.28 10.85 -7.93
C GLY A 126 -19.25 12.30 -7.43
N LYS A 127 -18.53 12.62 -6.36
CA LYS A 127 -18.40 14.01 -5.90
C LYS A 127 -17.62 14.86 -6.91
N PRO A 128 -18.07 16.08 -7.22
CA PRO A 128 -17.34 16.96 -8.13
C PRO A 128 -15.93 17.25 -7.63
N TYR A 129 -14.97 17.27 -8.56
CA TYR A 129 -13.59 17.69 -8.29
C TYR A 129 -13.28 18.98 -9.06
N TYR A 130 -12.94 20.03 -8.33
CA TYR A 130 -12.54 21.31 -8.88
C TYR A 130 -11.01 21.47 -8.72
N PRO A 131 -10.23 21.31 -9.82
CA PRO A 131 -8.78 21.38 -9.72
C PRO A 131 -8.31 22.80 -9.43
N LEU A 132 -7.81 23.04 -8.22
CA LEU A 132 -7.11 24.25 -7.83
C LEU A 132 -5.65 23.89 -7.60
N GLY A 133 -4.77 24.30 -8.52
CA GLY A 133 -3.40 23.86 -8.52
C GLY A 133 -2.38 24.98 -8.44
N THR A 134 -1.18 24.61 -8.01
CA THR A 134 0.01 25.44 -8.09
C THR A 134 1.15 24.70 -8.78
N THR A 135 2.18 25.45 -9.20
CA THR A 135 3.40 24.91 -9.77
C THR A 135 4.57 25.25 -8.87
N ILE A 136 5.36 24.23 -8.53
CA ILE A 136 6.57 24.40 -7.73
C ILE A 136 7.77 24.08 -8.60
N TYR A 137 8.52 25.10 -8.96
CA TYR A 137 9.74 24.94 -9.75
C TYR A 137 10.90 24.48 -8.87
N ARG A 138 11.70 23.53 -9.37
CA ARG A 138 12.94 23.06 -8.75
C ARG A 138 12.77 22.59 -7.29
N TRP A 139 11.61 22.08 -6.91
CA TRP A 139 11.33 21.68 -5.53
C TRP A 139 12.26 20.55 -5.06
N LEU A 140 12.44 19.50 -5.87
CA LEU A 140 13.30 18.37 -5.53
C LEU A 140 14.81 18.70 -5.55
N GLU A 141 15.19 19.87 -6.06
CA GLU A 141 16.56 20.36 -6.04
C GLU A 141 16.88 21.21 -4.79
N GLN A 142 15.86 21.49 -3.99
CA GLN A 142 16.03 22.26 -2.75
C GLN A 142 16.51 21.36 -1.60
N LYS A 143 17.06 22.00 -0.55
CA LYS A 143 17.40 21.30 0.70
C LYS A 143 16.14 20.67 1.31
N ASP A 144 16.29 19.53 2.00
CA ASP A 144 15.20 18.82 2.64
C ASP A 144 14.32 19.71 3.53
N SER A 145 14.93 20.64 4.27
CA SER A 145 14.21 21.60 5.10
C SER A 145 13.23 22.48 4.30
N ILE A 146 13.63 22.91 3.11
CA ILE A 146 12.77 23.72 2.22
C ILE A 146 11.69 22.84 1.60
N GLN A 147 12.03 21.60 1.23
CA GLN A 147 11.05 20.65 0.71
C GLN A 147 9.96 20.38 1.74
N MET A 148 10.34 20.13 3.00
CA MET A 148 9.41 19.91 4.10
C MET A 148 8.55 21.13 4.42
N GLN A 149 9.17 22.34 4.46
CA GLN A 149 8.44 23.58 4.65
C GLN A 149 7.39 23.81 3.55
N THR A 150 7.73 23.47 2.30
CA THR A 150 6.80 23.54 1.17
C THR A 150 5.59 22.64 1.40
N ILE A 151 5.81 21.38 1.85
CA ILE A 151 4.71 20.45 2.16
C ILE A 151 3.80 21.01 3.25
N GLU A 152 4.37 21.54 4.34
CA GLU A 152 3.58 22.14 5.42
C GLU A 152 2.77 23.35 4.96
N THR A 153 3.34 24.19 4.10
CA THR A 153 2.62 25.32 3.50
C THR A 153 1.46 24.84 2.62
N LEU A 154 1.68 23.79 1.82
CA LEU A 154 0.66 23.22 0.95
C LEU A 154 -0.49 22.57 1.72
N LYS A 155 -0.21 21.88 2.83
CA LYS A 155 -1.24 21.29 3.70
C LYS A 155 -2.26 22.30 4.21
N ASN A 156 -1.82 23.54 4.43
CA ASN A 156 -2.65 24.65 4.93
C ASN A 156 -3.17 25.55 3.81
N SER A 157 -3.02 25.16 2.56
CA SER A 157 -3.45 25.90 1.38
C SER A 157 -4.73 25.31 0.77
N PRO A 158 -5.46 26.08 -0.05
CA PRO A 158 -6.62 25.55 -0.78
C PRO A 158 -6.24 24.68 -1.98
N PHE A 159 -4.95 24.49 -2.26
CA PHE A 159 -4.50 23.71 -3.41
C PHE A 159 -4.74 22.22 -3.21
N ASN A 160 -5.38 21.58 -4.18
CA ASN A 160 -5.60 20.14 -4.24
C ASN A 160 -4.83 19.46 -5.38
N LYS A 161 -4.01 20.25 -6.11
CA LYS A 161 -3.17 19.77 -7.20
C LYS A 161 -1.84 20.52 -7.22
N VAL A 162 -0.76 19.79 -7.39
CA VAL A 162 0.60 20.37 -7.51
C VAL A 162 1.26 19.83 -8.78
N ARG A 163 1.91 20.70 -9.53
CA ARG A 163 2.77 20.35 -10.65
C ARG A 163 4.22 20.70 -10.29
N PHE A 164 5.13 19.78 -10.47
CA PHE A 164 6.56 19.98 -10.32
C PHE A 164 7.35 19.12 -11.30
N LYS A 165 8.62 19.46 -11.51
CA LYS A 165 9.53 18.74 -12.39
C LYS A 165 10.29 17.67 -11.57
N ILE A 166 10.33 16.45 -12.06
CA ILE A 166 11.02 15.32 -11.40
C ILE A 166 12.46 15.19 -11.89
N LEU A 167 12.69 15.48 -13.18
CA LEU A 167 14.00 15.36 -13.81
C LEU A 167 14.56 16.73 -14.15
N GLY A 168 15.83 16.94 -13.83
CA GLY A 168 16.63 18.10 -14.20
C GLY A 168 17.09 18.07 -15.65
#